data_eaf46fccc973abf2e6587f6eb2b5413e
#
_entry.id   eaf46fccc973abf2e6587f6eb2b5413e
#
_cell.length_a   1.000
_cell.length_b   1.000
_cell.length_c   1.000
_cell.angle_alpha   90.00
_cell.angle_beta   90.00
_cell.angle_gamma   90.00
#
_symmetry.space_group_name_H-M   'P 1'
#
loop_
_entity.id
_entity.type
_entity.pdbx_description
1 polymer ?
#
loop_
_entity_poly.entity_id
_entity_poly.type
_entity_poly.pdbx_seq_one_letter_code
_entity_poly.pdbx_strand_id
1 'polypeptide(L)'
;VKEMNTDFRKQLSQKKKPLEYIDVDKREDFPPVPNGMRYIHFYGGTKNYRAYIAPEDISRADFMEQYPEYVPEHNKPVYENNGIIVRADPKYPCPGFYIFGLNKTYRAFDLLDDTTFLRYSFILKKTKEGMRKELGINYAHLLSNEKSDPFVNVHFWLVPVEGTTSPDLLDFNVKEYLSSFKPEEQLDKILLYNKKLKEYLKRIDLVKQDNELTAKLIGMKNKCYSKVENDEAER
;
A
#
# COMPACT_ATOMS: atom_id res chain seq x y z
N VAL A 1 -11.27 5.93 -24.21
CA VAL A 1 -10.74 5.39 -22.92
C VAL A 1 -11.68 5.67 -21.76
N LYS A 2 -12.48 6.75 -21.77
CA LYS A 2 -13.44 7.09 -20.69
C LYS A 2 -14.76 6.27 -20.73
N GLU A 3 -15.19 5.77 -21.89
CA GLU A 3 -16.46 5.07 -22.04
C GLU A 3 -16.42 3.59 -21.63
N MET A 4 -15.28 2.92 -21.84
CA MET A 4 -15.10 1.52 -21.43
C MET A 4 -15.17 1.29 -19.92
N ASN A 5 -14.78 2.31 -19.14
CA ASN A 5 -14.76 2.22 -17.67
C ASN A 5 -16.16 2.34 -17.02
N THR A 6 -17.13 2.92 -17.73
CA THR A 6 -18.49 3.15 -17.20
C THR A 6 -19.39 1.94 -17.37
N ASP A 7 -19.22 1.16 -18.45
CA ASP A 7 -20.01 -0.05 -18.70
C ASP A 7 -19.56 -1.21 -17.82
N PHE A 8 -18.26 -1.33 -17.56
CA PHE A 8 -17.70 -2.31 -16.66
C PHE A 8 -18.17 -2.09 -15.20
N ARG A 9 -18.23 -0.82 -14.75
CA ARG A 9 -18.79 -0.47 -13.43
C ARG A 9 -20.31 -0.79 -13.30
N LYS A 10 -21.06 -0.72 -14.39
CA LYS A 10 -22.50 -1.10 -14.41
C LYS A 10 -22.71 -2.62 -14.38
N GLN A 11 -21.84 -3.40 -15.00
CA GLN A 11 -21.89 -4.86 -14.95
C GLN A 11 -21.53 -5.42 -13.56
N LEU A 12 -20.68 -4.71 -12.80
CA LEU A 12 -20.31 -5.07 -11.44
C LEU A 12 -21.40 -4.84 -10.40
N SER A 13 -22.45 -4.07 -10.72
CA SER A 13 -23.63 -3.85 -9.83
C SER A 13 -24.67 -4.97 -9.87
N GLN A 14 -24.59 -5.88 -10.82
CA GLN A 14 -25.42 -7.07 -10.86
C GLN A 14 -24.79 -8.15 -9.97
N LYS A 15 -25.57 -8.80 -9.06
CA LYS A 15 -25.19 -9.83 -8.07
C LYS A 15 -23.82 -10.47 -8.36
N LYS A 16 -22.80 -10.00 -7.67
CA LYS A 16 -21.42 -10.45 -7.83
C LYS A 16 -21.37 -11.97 -7.70
N LYS A 17 -21.02 -12.68 -8.80
CA LYS A 17 -20.62 -14.08 -8.67
C LYS A 17 -19.43 -14.14 -7.71
N PRO A 18 -19.34 -15.16 -6.85
CA PRO A 18 -18.15 -15.40 -6.05
C PRO A 18 -16.93 -15.41 -6.97
N LEU A 19 -15.88 -14.68 -6.57
CA LEU A 19 -14.64 -14.69 -7.34
C LEU A 19 -14.01 -16.07 -7.29
N GLU A 20 -13.55 -16.56 -8.43
CA GLU A 20 -12.76 -17.79 -8.49
C GLU A 20 -11.39 -17.56 -7.85
N TYR A 21 -10.96 -18.52 -7.04
CA TYR A 21 -9.65 -18.49 -6.42
C TYR A 21 -9.02 -19.89 -6.36
N ILE A 22 -7.71 -19.90 -6.21
CA ILE A 22 -6.91 -21.11 -6.05
C ILE A 22 -6.06 -20.96 -4.79
N ASP A 23 -6.07 -21.97 -3.94
CA ASP A 23 -5.24 -22.06 -2.74
C ASP A 23 -4.15 -23.12 -2.97
N VAL A 24 -2.89 -22.76 -2.65
CA VAL A 24 -1.73 -23.64 -2.76
C VAL A 24 -0.84 -23.50 -1.52
N ASP A 25 -0.03 -24.52 -1.24
CA ASP A 25 0.92 -24.48 -0.13
C ASP A 25 2.22 -23.76 -0.52
N LYS A 26 2.61 -23.84 -1.78
CA LYS A 26 3.78 -23.15 -2.33
C LYS A 26 3.39 -22.30 -3.53
N ARG A 27 4.08 -21.18 -3.72
CA ARG A 27 3.78 -20.26 -4.83
C ARG A 27 4.00 -20.85 -6.22
N GLU A 28 4.98 -21.73 -6.34
CA GLU A 28 5.31 -22.43 -7.58
C GLU A 28 4.22 -23.43 -8.01
N ASP A 29 3.31 -23.80 -7.11
CA ASP A 29 2.22 -24.76 -7.38
C ASP A 29 1.01 -24.08 -8.06
N PHE A 30 1.01 -22.74 -8.23
CA PHE A 30 -0.05 -22.10 -9.00
C PHE A 30 -0.01 -22.55 -10.47
N PRO A 31 -1.15 -22.96 -11.03
CA PRO A 31 -1.20 -23.30 -12.45
C PRO A 31 -0.92 -22.07 -13.35
N PRO A 32 -0.62 -22.28 -14.63
CA PRO A 32 -0.50 -21.16 -15.58
C PRO A 32 -1.75 -20.28 -15.57
N VAL A 33 -1.53 -18.97 -15.64
CA VAL A 33 -2.62 -17.98 -15.70
C VAL A 33 -3.38 -18.13 -17.03
N PRO A 34 -4.73 -18.15 -17.02
CA PRO A 34 -5.52 -18.14 -18.26
C PRO A 34 -5.25 -16.88 -19.10
N ASN A 35 -5.38 -16.99 -20.43
CA ASN A 35 -5.18 -15.85 -21.34
C ASN A 35 -6.11 -14.68 -21.00
N GLY A 36 -5.57 -13.44 -21.00
CA GLY A 36 -6.30 -12.22 -20.67
C GLY A 36 -6.65 -12.06 -19.18
N MET A 37 -6.11 -12.95 -18.35
CA MET A 37 -6.32 -12.92 -16.90
C MET A 37 -4.99 -12.73 -16.16
N ARG A 38 -5.08 -12.38 -14.89
CA ARG A 38 -3.94 -12.32 -13.96
C ARG A 38 -4.30 -12.88 -12.61
N TYR A 39 -3.32 -13.27 -11.83
CA TYR A 39 -3.50 -13.64 -10.44
C TYR A 39 -3.31 -12.45 -9.52
N ILE A 40 -4.28 -12.23 -8.63
CA ILE A 40 -4.14 -11.33 -7.49
C ILE A 40 -3.79 -12.19 -6.27
N HIS A 41 -2.51 -12.22 -5.95
CA HIS A 41 -1.97 -13.08 -4.90
C HIS A 41 -2.06 -12.44 -3.52
N PHE A 42 -2.41 -13.28 -2.54
CA PHE A 42 -2.26 -13.02 -1.11
C PHE A 42 -1.56 -14.22 -0.45
N TYR A 43 -0.95 -14.03 0.71
CA TYR A 43 -0.60 -15.13 1.59
C TYR A 43 -1.71 -15.34 2.62
N GLY A 44 -1.78 -16.54 3.20
CA GLY A 44 -2.88 -16.94 4.08
C GLY A 44 -4.15 -17.31 3.30
N GLY A 45 -5.00 -18.11 3.90
CA GLY A 45 -6.21 -18.66 3.32
C GLY A 45 -6.50 -19.97 3.98
N THR A 46 -7.06 -20.94 3.24
CA THR A 46 -7.14 -22.33 3.68
C THR A 46 -5.79 -23.06 3.57
N LYS A 47 -4.89 -22.51 2.72
CA LYS A 47 -3.50 -22.88 2.56
C LYS A 47 -2.61 -21.65 2.70
N ASN A 48 -1.29 -21.80 2.51
CA ASN A 48 -0.32 -20.73 2.69
C ASN A 48 -0.49 -19.57 1.73
N TYR A 49 -0.99 -19.84 0.51
CA TYR A 49 -1.15 -18.81 -0.53
C TYR A 49 -2.49 -18.96 -1.22
N ARG A 50 -3.11 -17.82 -1.51
CA ARG A 50 -4.33 -17.69 -2.28
C ARG A 50 -4.11 -16.77 -3.46
N ALA A 51 -4.64 -17.14 -4.62
CA ALA A 51 -4.72 -16.25 -5.78
C ALA A 51 -6.15 -16.17 -6.28
N TYR A 52 -6.66 -14.95 -6.43
CA TYR A 52 -7.91 -14.68 -7.15
C TYR A 52 -7.62 -14.50 -8.62
N ILE A 53 -8.48 -15.03 -9.49
CA ILE A 53 -8.40 -14.88 -10.94
C ILE A 53 -9.14 -13.59 -11.31
N ALA A 54 -8.43 -12.63 -11.90
CA ALA A 54 -8.96 -11.32 -12.26
C ALA A 54 -8.57 -10.96 -13.70
N PRO A 55 -9.32 -10.07 -14.39
CA PRO A 55 -8.92 -9.50 -15.67
C PRO A 55 -7.53 -8.88 -15.59
N GLU A 56 -6.77 -8.94 -16.70
CA GLU A 56 -5.38 -8.50 -16.75
C GLU A 56 -5.21 -7.00 -16.46
N ASP A 57 -6.20 -6.18 -16.81
CA ASP A 57 -6.22 -4.74 -16.64
C ASP A 57 -6.56 -4.27 -15.20
N ILE A 58 -6.94 -5.18 -14.31
CA ILE A 58 -7.21 -4.86 -12.89
C ILE A 58 -5.92 -4.94 -12.09
N SER A 59 -5.48 -3.83 -11.51
CA SER A 59 -4.36 -3.83 -10.57
C SER A 59 -4.77 -4.48 -9.23
N ARG A 60 -3.77 -4.89 -8.41
CA ARG A 60 -4.06 -5.37 -7.06
C ARG A 60 -4.72 -4.29 -6.19
N ALA A 61 -4.34 -3.03 -6.37
CA ALA A 61 -4.94 -1.92 -5.63
C ALA A 61 -6.41 -1.77 -5.98
N ASP A 62 -6.74 -1.78 -7.28
CA ASP A 62 -8.14 -1.72 -7.75
C ASP A 62 -8.95 -2.92 -7.25
N PHE A 63 -8.35 -4.12 -7.27
CA PHE A 63 -8.99 -5.31 -6.73
C PHE A 63 -9.34 -5.15 -5.24
N MET A 64 -8.40 -4.68 -4.44
CA MET A 64 -8.61 -4.51 -3.00
C MET A 64 -9.64 -3.41 -2.68
N GLU A 65 -9.75 -2.39 -3.52
CA GLU A 65 -10.77 -1.34 -3.40
C GLU A 65 -12.16 -1.85 -3.82
N GLN A 66 -12.24 -2.61 -4.92
CA GLN A 66 -13.51 -3.12 -5.47
C GLN A 66 -14.07 -4.31 -4.71
N TYR A 67 -13.20 -5.10 -4.07
CA TYR A 67 -13.54 -6.36 -3.40
C TYR A 67 -12.95 -6.43 -1.98
N PRO A 68 -13.27 -5.46 -1.10
CA PRO A 68 -12.69 -5.41 0.25
C PRO A 68 -13.02 -6.64 1.11
N GLU A 69 -14.12 -7.33 0.81
CA GLU A 69 -14.53 -8.56 1.47
C GLU A 69 -13.59 -9.76 1.22
N TYR A 70 -12.85 -9.73 0.10
CA TYR A 70 -11.88 -10.77 -0.25
C TYR A 70 -10.46 -10.44 0.20
N VAL A 71 -10.24 -9.23 0.74
CA VAL A 71 -8.93 -8.85 1.28
C VAL A 71 -8.73 -9.52 2.64
N PRO A 72 -7.69 -10.35 2.81
CA PRO A 72 -7.40 -10.97 4.10
C PRO A 72 -7.19 -9.93 5.20
N GLU A 73 -7.56 -10.26 6.45
CA GLU A 73 -7.49 -9.34 7.59
C GLU A 73 -6.10 -8.71 7.76
N HIS A 74 -5.05 -9.50 7.58
CA HIS A 74 -3.67 -9.04 7.70
C HIS A 74 -3.22 -8.07 6.58
N ASN A 75 -3.99 -7.96 5.49
CA ASN A 75 -3.74 -6.99 4.42
C ASN A 75 -4.71 -5.80 4.42
N LYS A 76 -5.65 -5.74 5.36
CA LYS A 76 -6.48 -4.55 5.54
C LYS A 76 -5.63 -3.36 5.97
N PRO A 77 -5.99 -2.14 5.59
CA PRO A 77 -5.24 -0.95 5.96
C PRO A 77 -5.09 -0.78 7.47
N VAL A 78 -3.88 -0.48 7.92
CA VAL A 78 -3.61 0.02 9.28
C VAL A 78 -3.85 1.53 9.37
N TYR A 79 -3.77 2.21 8.21
CA TYR A 79 -4.13 3.61 8.02
C TYR A 79 -4.68 3.83 6.62
N GLU A 80 -5.73 4.64 6.52
CA GLU A 80 -6.29 5.10 5.25
C GLU A 80 -6.94 6.46 5.46
N ASN A 81 -6.53 7.45 4.68
CA ASN A 81 -7.13 8.79 4.69
C ASN A 81 -6.77 9.56 3.42
N ASN A 82 -7.78 10.15 2.78
CA ASN A 82 -7.63 11.06 1.63
C ASN A 82 -6.62 10.53 0.58
N GLY A 83 -6.74 9.27 0.22
CA GLY A 83 -5.99 8.64 -0.86
C GLY A 83 -4.61 8.09 -0.51
N ILE A 84 -4.19 8.18 0.75
CA ILE A 84 -2.98 7.52 1.25
C ILE A 84 -3.37 6.29 2.06
N ILE A 85 -2.76 5.15 1.73
CA ILE A 85 -3.06 3.86 2.34
C ILE A 85 -1.77 3.26 2.87
N VAL A 86 -1.78 2.78 4.12
CA VAL A 86 -0.70 1.99 4.72
C VAL A 86 -1.22 0.62 5.09
N ARG A 87 -0.59 -0.43 4.60
CA ARG A 87 -0.95 -1.82 4.89
C ARG A 87 0.26 -2.74 4.90
N ALA A 88 0.15 -3.91 5.53
CA ALA A 88 1.17 -4.95 5.36
C ALA A 88 1.25 -5.40 3.90
N ASP A 89 2.45 -5.75 3.44
CA ASP A 89 2.66 -6.24 2.08
C ASP A 89 1.82 -7.51 1.82
N PRO A 90 1.06 -7.58 0.71
CA PRO A 90 0.23 -8.75 0.43
C PRO A 90 1.00 -9.92 -0.18
N LYS A 91 2.27 -9.72 -0.53
CA LYS A 91 3.11 -10.73 -1.20
C LYS A 91 4.07 -11.43 -0.25
N TYR A 92 4.67 -10.68 0.67
CA TYR A 92 5.70 -11.20 1.56
C TYR A 92 5.22 -11.18 3.01
N PRO A 93 5.17 -12.34 3.68
CA PRO A 93 4.68 -12.42 5.06
C PRO A 93 5.76 -12.01 6.08
N CYS A 94 6.33 -10.82 5.89
CA CYS A 94 7.35 -10.27 6.78
C CYS A 94 6.69 -9.36 7.84
N PRO A 95 6.76 -9.69 9.13
CA PRO A 95 6.18 -8.87 10.19
C PRO A 95 6.80 -7.48 10.24
N GLY A 96 5.96 -6.44 10.19
CA GLY A 96 6.41 -5.04 10.18
C GLY A 96 6.80 -4.50 8.80
N PHE A 97 6.65 -5.29 7.76
CA PHE A 97 6.82 -4.81 6.39
C PHE A 97 5.53 -4.13 5.92
N TYR A 98 5.60 -2.82 5.69
CA TYR A 98 4.47 -2.02 5.27
C TYR A 98 4.68 -1.40 3.89
N ILE A 99 3.60 -1.40 3.10
CA ILE A 99 3.50 -0.65 1.85
C ILE A 99 2.74 0.64 2.11
N PHE A 100 3.26 1.71 1.57
CA PHE A 100 2.60 3.00 1.43
C PHE A 100 2.10 3.13 0.01
N GLY A 101 0.80 3.05 -0.16
CA GLY A 101 0.11 3.18 -1.45
C GLY A 101 -0.62 4.50 -1.57
N LEU A 102 -0.93 4.84 -2.82
CA LEU A 102 -1.77 5.98 -3.19
C LEU A 102 -2.95 5.45 -4.01
N ASN A 103 -4.15 5.99 -3.79
CA ASN A 103 -5.32 5.64 -4.60
C ASN A 103 -5.40 6.43 -5.91
N LYS A 104 -4.59 7.49 -6.07
CA LYS A 104 -4.42 8.20 -7.34
C LYS A 104 -3.29 7.56 -8.14
N THR A 105 -3.43 7.56 -9.45
CA THR A 105 -2.42 7.01 -10.36
C THR A 105 -1.27 7.99 -10.51
N TYR A 106 -0.26 7.83 -9.68
CA TYR A 106 1.05 8.44 -9.88
C TYR A 106 2.03 7.34 -10.28
N ARG A 107 2.66 7.48 -11.44
CA ARG A 107 3.60 6.47 -11.98
C ARG A 107 5.02 6.63 -11.46
N ALA A 108 5.39 7.86 -11.11
CA ALA A 108 6.71 8.20 -10.63
C ALA A 108 6.63 9.18 -9.45
N PHE A 109 7.66 9.18 -8.64
CA PHE A 109 7.73 9.97 -7.41
C PHE A 109 7.70 11.48 -7.68
N ASP A 110 8.37 11.92 -8.72
CA ASP A 110 8.45 13.33 -9.15
C ASP A 110 7.11 13.87 -9.70
N LEU A 111 6.14 12.99 -9.97
CA LEU A 111 4.79 13.38 -10.38
C LEU A 111 3.84 13.62 -9.21
N LEU A 112 4.27 13.38 -7.98
CA LEU A 112 3.48 13.71 -6.79
C LEU A 112 3.34 15.23 -6.65
N ASP A 113 2.12 15.70 -6.43
CA ASP A 113 1.96 17.09 -6.03
C ASP A 113 2.54 17.33 -4.61
N ASP A 114 3.00 18.56 -4.35
CA ASP A 114 3.68 18.92 -3.09
C ASP A 114 2.84 18.58 -1.85
N THR A 115 1.52 18.80 -1.92
CA THR A 115 0.62 18.50 -0.80
C THR A 115 0.59 17.00 -0.52
N THR A 116 0.46 16.18 -1.55
CA THR A 116 0.48 14.72 -1.42
C THR A 116 1.83 14.25 -0.92
N PHE A 117 2.93 14.78 -1.43
CA PHE A 117 4.28 14.44 -0.99
C PHE A 117 4.51 14.76 0.50
N LEU A 118 4.13 15.96 0.94
CA LEU A 118 4.32 16.38 2.33
C LEU A 118 3.46 15.57 3.30
N ARG A 119 2.20 15.30 2.94
CA ARG A 119 1.33 14.41 3.71
C ARG A 119 1.90 12.99 3.80
N TYR A 120 2.35 12.47 2.67
CA TYR A 120 2.95 11.15 2.58
C TYR A 120 4.17 11.03 3.51
N SER A 121 5.07 12.00 3.46
CA SER A 121 6.26 12.07 4.33
C SER A 121 5.89 12.15 5.82
N PHE A 122 4.83 12.91 6.15
CA PHE A 122 4.32 13.02 7.51
C PHE A 122 3.77 11.68 8.03
N ILE A 123 2.93 11.00 7.23
CA ILE A 123 2.34 9.70 7.57
C ILE A 123 3.44 8.64 7.69
N LEU A 124 4.43 8.64 6.79
CA LEU A 124 5.60 7.76 6.86
C LEU A 124 6.35 7.94 8.19
N LYS A 125 6.64 9.18 8.57
CA LYS A 125 7.29 9.51 9.84
C LYS A 125 6.49 8.96 11.04
N LYS A 126 5.17 9.16 11.06
CA LYS A 126 4.30 8.70 12.16
C LYS A 126 4.19 7.17 12.22
N THR A 127 4.13 6.52 11.08
CA THR A 127 4.16 5.05 11.00
C THR A 127 5.48 4.50 11.54
N LYS A 128 6.60 5.05 11.11
CA LYS A 128 7.93 4.65 11.61
C LYS A 128 8.09 4.86 13.12
N GLU A 129 7.51 5.94 13.64
CA GLU A 129 7.46 6.22 15.08
C GLU A 129 6.66 5.14 15.84
N GLY A 130 5.51 4.73 15.29
CA GLY A 130 4.70 3.64 15.83
C GLY A 130 5.41 2.28 15.76
N MET A 131 6.08 1.99 14.66
CA MET A 131 6.89 0.77 14.53
C MET A 131 7.94 0.67 15.63
N ARG A 132 8.64 1.76 15.91
CA ARG A 132 9.64 1.78 16.98
C ARG A 132 9.03 1.63 18.36
N LYS A 133 7.94 2.36 18.66
CA LYS A 133 7.34 2.41 20.00
C LYS A 133 6.55 1.15 20.35
N GLU A 134 5.80 0.61 19.40
CA GLU A 134 4.83 -0.46 19.68
C GLU A 134 5.29 -1.84 19.20
N LEU A 135 6.17 -1.88 18.17
CA LEU A 135 6.63 -3.13 17.58
C LEU A 135 8.08 -3.47 17.93
N GLY A 136 8.83 -2.52 18.52
CA GLY A 136 10.26 -2.67 18.79
C GLY A 136 11.13 -2.63 17.54
N ILE A 137 10.59 -2.18 16.39
CA ILE A 137 11.31 -2.10 15.13
C ILE A 137 12.03 -0.75 15.03
N ASN A 138 13.33 -0.73 15.31
CA ASN A 138 14.12 0.50 15.35
C ASN A 138 14.58 0.93 13.95
N TYR A 139 14.91 -0.02 13.09
CA TYR A 139 15.48 0.20 11.77
C TYR A 139 14.61 -0.38 10.66
N ALA A 140 14.53 0.35 9.55
CA ALA A 140 13.87 -0.10 8.34
C ALA A 140 14.44 0.63 7.12
N HIS A 141 14.57 -0.07 6.00
CA HIS A 141 14.83 0.56 4.71
C HIS A 141 13.56 1.14 4.13
N LEU A 142 13.65 2.35 3.59
CA LEU A 142 12.61 2.96 2.76
C LEU A 142 13.02 2.78 1.30
N LEU A 143 12.22 2.05 0.55
CA LEU A 143 12.47 1.75 -0.85
C LEU A 143 11.33 2.30 -1.70
N SER A 144 11.67 3.04 -2.76
CA SER A 144 10.73 3.45 -3.80
C SER A 144 10.66 2.36 -4.87
N ASN A 145 9.44 2.11 -5.37
CA ASN A 145 9.24 1.14 -6.43
C ASN A 145 8.45 1.76 -7.57
N GLU A 146 9.18 2.25 -8.56
CA GLU A 146 8.64 2.73 -9.82
C GLU A 146 8.70 1.61 -10.86
N LYS A 147 7.62 1.41 -11.59
CA LYS A 147 7.51 0.34 -12.58
C LYS A 147 7.01 0.88 -13.91
N SER A 148 7.47 0.27 -14.99
CA SER A 148 6.93 0.51 -16.32
C SER A 148 5.52 -0.05 -16.53
N ASP A 149 5.02 -0.90 -15.64
CA ASP A 149 3.67 -1.45 -15.69
C ASP A 149 2.64 -0.32 -15.51
N PRO A 150 1.76 -0.06 -16.51
CA PRO A 150 0.79 1.03 -16.47
C PRO A 150 -0.27 0.89 -15.36
N PHE A 151 -0.42 -0.30 -14.78
CA PHE A 151 -1.38 -0.61 -13.72
C PHE A 151 -0.79 -0.54 -12.32
N VAL A 152 0.49 -0.18 -12.19
CA VAL A 152 1.17 -0.08 -10.90
C VAL A 152 1.46 1.38 -10.57
N ASN A 153 0.88 1.86 -9.48
CA ASN A 153 1.18 3.18 -8.92
C ASN A 153 2.54 3.17 -8.22
N VAL A 154 3.21 4.31 -8.17
CA VAL A 154 4.36 4.49 -7.30
C VAL A 154 3.95 4.18 -5.86
N HIS A 155 4.77 3.39 -5.20
CA HIS A 155 4.57 3.05 -3.80
C HIS A 155 5.91 2.88 -3.10
N PHE A 156 5.89 3.03 -1.79
CA PHE A 156 7.09 2.90 -0.98
C PHE A 156 6.97 1.67 -0.09
N TRP A 157 8.08 1.02 0.08
CA TRP A 157 8.23 -0.11 0.99
C TRP A 157 9.00 0.33 2.22
N LEU A 158 8.46 0.07 3.38
CA LEU A 158 9.14 0.23 4.66
C LEU A 158 9.49 -1.17 5.18
N VAL A 159 10.70 -1.62 4.86
CA VAL A 159 11.19 -2.98 5.12
C VAL A 159 11.95 -2.99 6.43
N PRO A 160 11.51 -3.74 7.47
CA PRO A 160 12.26 -3.88 8.72
C PRO A 160 13.56 -4.62 8.44
N VAL A 161 14.64 -4.19 9.09
CA VAL A 161 15.98 -4.80 8.90
C VAL A 161 16.56 -5.36 10.20
N GLU A 162 15.78 -5.38 11.26
CA GLU A 162 16.21 -5.92 12.53
C GLU A 162 16.47 -7.42 12.46
N GLY A 163 17.57 -7.85 13.03
CA GLY A 163 18.00 -9.25 13.00
C GLY A 163 18.63 -9.67 11.67
N THR A 164 18.90 -8.75 10.75
CA THR A 164 19.66 -9.05 9.53
C THR A 164 21.15 -9.05 9.81
N THR A 165 21.91 -9.88 9.08
CA THR A 165 23.37 -9.92 9.16
C THR A 165 24.03 -8.73 8.48
N SER A 166 23.34 -8.07 7.54
CA SER A 166 23.81 -6.87 6.86
C SER A 166 22.70 -5.82 6.82
N PRO A 167 22.75 -4.79 7.67
CA PRO A 167 21.83 -3.66 7.61
C PRO A 167 22.16 -2.68 6.47
N ASP A 168 23.32 -2.80 5.81
CA ASP A 168 23.67 -1.97 4.67
C ASP A 168 22.83 -2.33 3.46
N LEU A 169 22.23 -1.32 2.83
CA LEU A 169 21.36 -1.51 1.67
C LEU A 169 22.10 -2.11 0.47
N LEU A 170 23.39 -1.82 0.30
CA LEU A 170 24.20 -2.34 -0.80
C LEU A 170 24.45 -3.84 -0.69
N ASP A 171 24.58 -4.34 0.54
CA ASP A 171 24.78 -5.76 0.83
C ASP A 171 23.49 -6.50 1.16
N PHE A 172 22.37 -5.76 1.31
CA PHE A 172 21.09 -6.30 1.71
C PHE A 172 20.29 -6.80 0.51
N ASN A 173 20.21 -8.11 0.33
CA ASN A 173 19.36 -8.71 -0.67
C ASN A 173 17.89 -8.71 -0.20
N VAL A 174 17.17 -7.63 -0.52
CA VAL A 174 15.76 -7.41 -0.12
C VAL A 174 14.87 -8.59 -0.54
N LYS A 175 15.04 -9.09 -1.75
CA LYS A 175 14.21 -10.19 -2.28
C LYS A 175 14.45 -11.48 -1.51
N GLU A 176 15.69 -11.83 -1.25
CA GLU A 176 16.07 -13.02 -0.51
C GLU A 176 15.55 -12.92 0.94
N TYR A 177 15.81 -11.79 1.60
CA TYR A 177 15.33 -11.53 2.95
C TYR A 177 13.80 -11.68 3.04
N LEU A 178 13.04 -11.00 2.19
CA LEU A 178 11.59 -11.07 2.23
C LEU A 178 11.03 -12.46 1.85
N SER A 179 11.75 -13.21 1.02
CA SER A 179 11.36 -14.57 0.61
C SER A 179 11.68 -15.62 1.67
N SER A 180 12.48 -15.30 2.69
CA SER A 180 12.79 -16.22 3.80
C SER A 180 11.62 -16.41 4.77
N PHE A 181 10.66 -15.49 4.79
CA PHE A 181 9.49 -15.55 5.68
C PHE A 181 8.42 -16.47 5.10
N LYS A 182 7.87 -17.34 5.95
CA LYS A 182 6.80 -18.28 5.60
C LYS A 182 5.49 -17.86 6.28
N PRO A 183 4.36 -17.90 5.55
CA PRO A 183 3.07 -17.47 6.09
C PRO A 183 2.67 -18.17 7.38
N GLU A 184 2.84 -19.50 7.44
CA GLU A 184 2.49 -20.36 8.57
C GLU A 184 3.24 -20.01 9.86
N GLU A 185 4.42 -19.41 9.73
CA GLU A 185 5.25 -19.03 10.87
C GLU A 185 5.00 -17.57 11.33
N GLN A 186 4.48 -16.72 10.44
CA GLN A 186 4.50 -15.26 10.64
C GLN A 186 3.12 -14.60 10.76
N LEU A 187 2.06 -15.28 10.34
CA LEU A 187 0.73 -14.68 10.21
C LEU A 187 0.22 -14.07 11.52
N ASP A 188 0.34 -14.79 12.63
CA ASP A 188 -0.10 -14.31 13.95
C ASP A 188 0.67 -13.04 14.37
N LYS A 189 1.98 -13.03 14.12
CA LYS A 189 2.83 -11.87 14.44
C LYS A 189 2.47 -10.66 13.57
N ILE A 190 2.15 -10.88 12.29
CA ILE A 190 1.71 -9.81 11.39
C ILE A 190 0.38 -9.23 11.86
N LEU A 191 -0.60 -10.07 12.21
CA LEU A 191 -1.88 -9.63 12.75
C LEU A 191 -1.70 -8.82 14.04
N LEU A 192 -0.85 -9.30 14.95
CA LEU A 192 -0.54 -8.59 16.20
C LEU A 192 0.12 -7.23 15.92
N TYR A 193 1.08 -7.17 15.01
CA TYR A 193 1.78 -5.93 14.64
C TYR A 193 0.83 -4.94 14.00
N ASN A 194 -0.01 -5.38 13.06
CA ASN A 194 -1.02 -4.54 12.43
C ASN A 194 -1.99 -3.97 13.47
N LYS A 195 -2.46 -4.79 14.41
CA LYS A 195 -3.33 -4.33 15.50
C LYS A 195 -2.66 -3.25 16.34
N LYS A 196 -1.45 -3.50 16.84
CA LYS A 196 -0.70 -2.55 17.68
C LYS A 196 -0.43 -1.23 16.94
N LEU A 197 0.02 -1.31 15.69
CA LEU A 197 0.28 -0.11 14.90
C LEU A 197 -1.01 0.67 14.64
N LYS A 198 -2.09 0.01 14.26
CA LYS A 198 -3.40 0.64 14.04
C LYS A 198 -3.91 1.35 15.31
N GLU A 199 -3.79 0.71 16.46
CA GLU A 199 -4.15 1.29 17.76
C GLU A 199 -3.28 2.51 18.09
N TYR A 200 -1.97 2.46 17.84
CA TYR A 200 -1.08 3.61 17.98
C TYR A 200 -1.49 4.79 17.11
N LEU A 201 -1.67 4.56 15.80
CA LEU A 201 -2.05 5.59 14.84
C LEU A 201 -3.42 6.22 15.17
N LYS A 202 -4.34 5.42 15.68
CA LYS A 202 -5.64 5.89 16.19
C LYS A 202 -5.47 6.71 17.46
N ARG A 203 -4.65 6.26 18.43
CA ARG A 203 -4.41 6.94 19.70
C ARG A 203 -3.80 8.32 19.53
N ILE A 204 -2.91 8.50 18.55
CA ILE A 204 -2.35 9.81 18.21
C ILE A 204 -3.26 10.65 17.32
N ASP A 205 -4.43 10.14 16.95
CA ASP A 205 -5.40 10.76 16.05
C ASP A 205 -4.76 11.21 14.71
N LEU A 206 -4.06 10.27 14.07
CA LEU A 206 -3.29 10.58 12.85
C LEU A 206 -4.19 11.12 11.73
N VAL A 207 -5.45 10.68 11.62
CA VAL A 207 -6.40 11.17 10.62
C VAL A 207 -6.66 12.66 10.81
N LYS A 208 -6.89 13.11 12.05
CA LYS A 208 -7.08 14.53 12.35
C LYS A 208 -5.82 15.34 12.06
N GLN A 209 -4.65 14.85 12.48
CA GLN A 209 -3.38 15.52 12.20
C GLN A 209 -3.10 15.66 10.69
N ASP A 210 -3.40 14.64 9.89
CA ASP A 210 -3.26 14.67 8.43
C ASP A 210 -4.23 15.66 7.78
N ASN A 211 -5.48 15.71 8.26
CA ASN A 211 -6.47 16.67 7.77
C ASN A 211 -6.07 18.12 8.10
N GLU A 212 -5.58 18.36 9.32
CA GLU A 212 -5.07 19.69 9.73
C GLU A 212 -3.85 20.11 8.90
N LEU A 213 -2.91 19.18 8.64
CA LEU A 213 -1.78 19.42 7.76
C LEU A 213 -2.25 19.75 6.34
N THR A 214 -3.18 18.99 5.80
CA THR A 214 -3.77 19.22 4.47
C THR A 214 -4.38 20.60 4.36
N ALA A 215 -5.19 21.01 5.34
CA ALA A 215 -5.82 22.34 5.35
C ALA A 215 -4.78 23.47 5.39
N LYS A 216 -3.72 23.30 6.20
CA LYS A 216 -2.60 24.28 6.26
C LYS A 216 -1.88 24.40 4.92
N LEU A 217 -1.56 23.29 4.27
CA LEU A 217 -0.86 23.28 2.98
C LEU A 217 -1.68 23.95 1.88
N ILE A 218 -2.98 23.67 1.81
CA ILE A 218 -3.90 24.32 0.87
C ILE A 218 -3.99 25.82 1.14
N GLY A 219 -4.11 26.23 2.41
CA GLY A 219 -4.16 27.63 2.79
C GLY A 219 -2.88 28.40 2.46
N MET A 220 -1.70 27.77 2.59
CA MET A 220 -0.42 28.37 2.18
C MET A 220 -0.34 28.53 0.67
N LYS A 221 -0.73 27.51 -0.09
CA LYS A 221 -0.75 27.54 -1.55
C LYS A 221 -1.62 28.70 -2.08
N ASN A 222 -2.84 28.86 -1.56
CA ASN A 222 -3.75 29.91 -1.97
C ASN A 222 -3.19 31.33 -1.68
N LYS A 223 -2.50 31.50 -0.53
CA LYS A 223 -1.83 32.79 -0.21
C LYS A 223 -0.67 33.10 -1.15
N CYS A 224 0.09 32.09 -1.58
CA CYS A 224 1.17 32.31 -2.54
C CYS A 224 0.62 32.75 -3.91
N TYR A 225 -0.42 32.11 -4.42
CA TYR A 225 -1.03 32.47 -5.71
C TYR A 225 -1.64 33.89 -5.68
N SER A 226 -2.40 34.23 -4.65
CA SER A 226 -2.98 35.58 -4.53
C SER A 226 -1.92 36.69 -4.46
N LYS A 227 -0.74 36.42 -3.94
CA LYS A 227 0.36 37.38 -3.91
C LYS A 227 1.00 37.57 -5.30
N VAL A 228 1.18 36.50 -6.05
CA VAL A 228 1.72 36.53 -7.42
C VAL A 228 0.78 37.31 -8.34
N GLU A 229 -0.54 37.05 -8.28
CA GLU A 229 -1.55 37.77 -9.08
C GLU A 229 -1.57 39.30 -8.79
N ASN A 230 -1.40 39.67 -7.53
CA ASN A 230 -1.33 41.10 -7.15
C ASN A 230 -0.02 41.74 -7.65
N ASP A 231 1.12 41.06 -7.55
CA ASP A 231 2.41 41.58 -8.03
C ASP A 231 2.47 41.71 -9.57
N GLU A 232 1.69 40.87 -10.30
CA GLU A 232 1.54 40.96 -11.77
C GLU A 232 0.55 42.09 -12.20
N ALA A 233 -0.45 42.38 -11.37
CA ALA A 233 -1.41 43.44 -11.62
C ALA A 233 -0.85 44.85 -11.35
N GLU A 234 0.22 44.95 -10.55
CA GLU A 234 0.93 46.22 -10.25
C GLU A 234 2.08 46.54 -11.23
N ARG A 235 2.36 45.66 -12.19
CA ARG A 235 3.35 45.87 -13.28
C ARG A 235 2.69 46.23 -14.59
#